data_ed6a4b7a866197adc7569a5b6594c2b5
#
_entry.id   ed6a4b7a866197adc7569a5b6594c2b5
#
_cell.length_a   1.000
_cell.length_b   1.000
_cell.length_c   1.000
_cell.angle_alpha   90.00
_cell.angle_beta   90.00
_cell.angle_gamma   90.00
#
_symmetry.space_group_name_H-M   'P 1'
#
loop_
_entity.id
_entity.type
_entity.pdbx_description
1 polymer ?
#
loop_
_entity_poly.entity_id
_entity_poly.type
_entity_poly.pdbx_seq_one_letter_code
_entity_poly.pdbx_strand_id
1 'polypeptide(L)'
;STTELKRPMSQGLLNPKEKDALPVLNAIIGELIGKAKGKETCVYCVPAKPIDQTREVSYHEDVLKQIIETYGYDVKVIEESVALAYEGLVDNDLTGIAISMGAGMCNICVMYQGMSALSFSVARGGDWIDENVASDCGVTKAKVISIKESSSNLDLTKSAINDIYNEGSDEYNIINAIRSYYGALVNYLLTNLKHQFENAESVPNFPNAIPIVFGGGTSLVKG
;
A
#
# COMPACT_ATOMS: atom_id res chain seq x y z
N SER A 1 -14.17 -20.72 20.93
CA SER A 1 -13.52 -19.44 21.29
C SER A 1 -13.34 -18.65 20.03
N THR A 2 -14.00 -17.51 19.92
CA THR A 2 -13.74 -16.56 18.84
C THR A 2 -12.35 -15.95 19.07
N THR A 3 -11.39 -16.31 18.22
CA THR A 3 -10.07 -15.68 18.25
C THR A 3 -10.25 -14.23 17.80
N GLU A 4 -10.03 -13.28 18.71
CA GLU A 4 -10.08 -11.86 18.39
C GLU A 4 -8.84 -11.49 17.56
N LEU A 5 -9.06 -11.06 16.33
CA LEU A 5 -7.96 -10.62 15.44
C LEU A 5 -7.49 -9.23 15.87
N LYS A 6 -6.20 -9.09 16.17
CA LYS A 6 -5.57 -7.82 16.47
C LYS A 6 -5.08 -7.16 15.19
N ARG A 7 -5.40 -5.88 15.02
CA ARG A 7 -4.97 -5.08 13.85
C ARG A 7 -4.09 -3.91 14.32
N PRO A 8 -2.78 -4.11 14.46
CA PRO A 8 -1.87 -3.09 14.94
C PRO A 8 -1.73 -1.90 13.98
N MET A 9 -2.10 -2.10 12.71
CA MET A 9 -2.03 -1.09 11.67
C MET A 9 -3.42 -0.74 11.14
N SER A 10 -3.63 0.53 10.79
CA SER A 10 -4.83 1.05 10.14
C SER A 10 -4.46 2.18 9.20
N GLN A 11 -4.95 2.14 7.97
CA GLN A 11 -4.61 3.12 6.93
C GLN A 11 -3.09 3.33 6.82
N GLY A 12 -2.33 2.24 6.77
CA GLY A 12 -0.87 2.24 6.63
C GLY A 12 -0.06 2.71 7.83
N LEU A 13 -0.70 3.14 8.91
CA LEU A 13 -0.05 3.67 10.12
C LEU A 13 -0.49 2.89 11.37
N LEU A 14 0.20 3.10 12.48
CA LEU A 14 -0.19 2.54 13.78
C LEU A 14 -1.67 2.81 14.08
N ASN A 15 -2.38 1.78 14.51
CA ASN A 15 -3.80 1.88 14.82
C ASN A 15 -4.01 2.43 16.25
N PRO A 16 -4.48 3.68 16.42
CA PRO A 16 -4.65 4.27 17.74
C PRO A 16 -5.81 3.64 18.54
N LYS A 17 -6.65 2.85 17.88
CA LYS A 17 -7.79 2.17 18.52
C LYS A 17 -7.43 0.76 18.99
N GLU A 18 -6.32 0.20 18.55
CA GLU A 18 -5.85 -1.13 18.96
C GLU A 18 -4.93 -1.01 20.19
N LYS A 19 -5.42 -1.42 21.35
CA LYS A 19 -4.67 -1.31 22.62
C LYS A 19 -3.40 -2.16 22.62
N ASP A 20 -3.42 -3.27 21.90
CA ASP A 20 -2.30 -4.22 21.83
C ASP A 20 -1.40 -3.96 20.60
N ALA A 21 -1.54 -2.83 19.90
CA ALA A 21 -0.78 -2.55 18.69
C ALA A 21 0.73 -2.65 18.91
N LEU A 22 1.25 -2.00 19.96
CA LEU A 22 2.70 -1.99 20.23
C LEU A 22 3.23 -3.36 20.66
N PRO A 23 2.63 -4.11 21.61
CA PRO A 23 3.05 -5.46 21.93
C PRO A 23 3.04 -6.40 20.72
N VAL A 24 2.02 -6.34 19.88
CA VAL A 24 1.90 -7.17 18.68
C VAL A 24 2.99 -6.83 17.66
N LEU A 25 3.22 -5.54 17.39
CA LEU A 25 4.29 -5.12 16.49
C LEU A 25 5.66 -5.51 16.99
N ASN A 26 5.93 -5.31 18.29
CA ASN A 26 7.20 -5.71 18.89
C ASN A 26 7.42 -7.23 18.74
N ALA A 27 6.41 -8.04 18.96
CA ALA A 27 6.50 -9.49 18.80
C ALA A 27 6.78 -9.87 17.32
N ILE A 28 6.03 -9.26 16.37
CA ILE A 28 6.22 -9.54 14.94
C ILE A 28 7.64 -9.13 14.48
N ILE A 29 8.07 -7.92 14.83
CA ILE A 29 9.40 -7.43 14.45
C ILE A 29 10.49 -8.31 15.07
N GLY A 30 10.36 -8.67 16.35
CA GLY A 30 11.32 -9.52 17.02
C GLY A 30 11.47 -10.90 16.40
N GLU A 31 10.37 -11.52 15.96
CA GLU A 31 10.41 -12.80 15.25
C GLU A 31 11.02 -12.66 13.84
N LEU A 32 10.82 -11.53 13.18
CA LEU A 32 11.35 -11.31 11.83
C LEU A 32 12.86 -11.04 11.81
N ILE A 33 13.36 -10.17 12.70
CA ILE A 33 14.75 -9.71 12.62
C ILE A 33 15.67 -10.36 13.67
N GLY A 34 15.10 -10.83 14.80
CA GLY A 34 15.89 -11.34 15.93
C GLY A 34 16.76 -10.26 16.56
N LYS A 35 17.75 -10.69 17.37
CA LYS A 35 18.74 -9.77 17.97
C LYS A 35 19.94 -9.61 17.05
N ALA A 36 20.45 -8.38 16.94
CA ALA A 36 21.68 -8.08 16.23
C ALA A 36 22.87 -8.84 16.83
N LYS A 37 23.74 -9.36 15.96
CA LYS A 37 24.94 -10.15 16.34
C LYS A 37 26.22 -9.32 16.38
N GLY A 38 26.10 -7.99 16.34
CA GLY A 38 27.22 -7.04 16.32
C GLY A 38 26.72 -5.65 15.90
N LYS A 39 27.57 -4.91 15.18
CA LYS A 39 27.17 -3.66 14.55
C LYS A 39 26.46 -3.95 13.23
N GLU A 40 25.15 -4.11 13.28
CA GLU A 40 24.32 -4.39 12.12
C GLU A 40 23.35 -3.23 11.92
N THR A 41 23.05 -2.89 10.66
CA THR A 41 22.08 -1.86 10.29
C THR A 41 20.80 -2.54 9.83
N CYS A 42 19.66 -2.13 10.40
CA CYS A 42 18.35 -2.49 9.91
C CYS A 42 17.77 -1.30 9.10
N VAL A 43 17.40 -1.54 7.87
CA VAL A 43 16.66 -0.58 7.06
C VAL A 43 15.18 -0.95 7.12
N TYR A 44 14.33 0.00 7.46
CA TYR A 44 12.88 -0.22 7.49
C TYR A 44 12.15 0.83 6.67
N CYS A 45 10.95 0.46 6.21
CA CYS A 45 10.13 1.34 5.36
C CYS A 45 9.02 2.01 6.18
N VAL A 46 8.74 3.26 5.82
CA VAL A 46 7.58 4.01 6.29
C VAL A 46 6.81 4.57 5.10
N PRO A 47 5.52 4.88 5.24
CA PRO A 47 4.79 5.59 4.20
C PRO A 47 5.38 6.98 3.95
N ALA A 48 5.26 7.46 2.71
CA ALA A 48 5.44 8.89 2.42
C ALA A 48 4.32 9.71 3.10
N LYS A 49 4.49 11.03 3.17
CA LYS A 49 3.49 11.92 3.76
C LYS A 49 2.14 11.81 3.02
N PRO A 50 1.05 11.49 3.73
CA PRO A 50 -0.27 11.44 3.12
C PRO A 50 -0.80 12.83 2.76
N ILE A 51 -1.47 12.93 1.60
CA ILE A 51 -2.05 14.19 1.11
C ILE A 51 -3.54 14.32 1.41
N ASP A 52 -4.19 13.27 1.84
CA ASP A 52 -5.64 13.17 2.04
C ASP A 52 -6.05 12.80 3.47
N GLN A 53 -5.10 12.82 4.41
CA GLN A 53 -5.36 12.64 5.83
C GLN A 53 -4.42 13.51 6.68
N THR A 54 -4.82 13.73 7.94
CA THR A 54 -4.05 14.56 8.89
C THR A 54 -3.15 13.76 9.83
N ARG A 55 -3.14 12.43 9.74
CA ARG A 55 -2.30 11.57 10.60
C ARG A 55 -0.84 11.72 10.21
N GLU A 56 0.00 11.94 11.20
CA GLU A 56 1.42 12.13 11.00
C GLU A 56 2.16 10.78 10.95
N VAL A 57 3.08 10.68 9.99
CA VAL A 57 3.94 9.50 9.81
C VAL A 57 5.04 9.45 10.89
N SER A 58 5.47 10.60 11.40
CA SER A 58 6.58 10.72 12.35
C SER A 58 6.42 9.85 13.60
N TYR A 59 5.23 9.84 14.21
CA TYR A 59 4.97 8.97 15.37
C TYR A 59 5.11 7.48 15.02
N HIS A 60 4.62 7.07 13.85
CA HIS A 60 4.74 5.69 13.37
C HIS A 60 6.22 5.32 13.13
N GLU A 61 6.97 6.21 12.49
CA GLU A 61 8.40 6.08 12.25
C GLU A 61 9.18 5.92 13.54
N ASP A 62 8.96 6.82 14.52
CA ASP A 62 9.65 6.81 15.81
C ASP A 62 9.39 5.53 16.59
N VAL A 63 8.15 5.03 16.58
CA VAL A 63 7.79 3.79 17.27
C VAL A 63 8.50 2.60 16.64
N LEU A 64 8.49 2.46 15.32
CA LEU A 64 9.19 1.37 14.64
C LEU A 64 10.68 1.43 14.89
N LYS A 65 11.28 2.62 14.81
CA LYS A 65 12.68 2.86 15.14
C LYS A 65 13.01 2.37 16.54
N GLN A 66 12.27 2.82 17.55
CA GLN A 66 12.50 2.42 18.94
C GLN A 66 12.40 0.90 19.12
N ILE A 67 11.40 0.26 18.52
CA ILE A 67 11.27 -1.20 18.59
C ILE A 67 12.53 -1.87 18.02
N ILE A 68 12.96 -1.50 16.81
CA ILE A 68 14.11 -2.12 16.13
C ILE A 68 15.41 -1.89 16.92
N GLU A 69 15.60 -0.69 17.47
CA GLU A 69 16.76 -0.36 18.33
C GLU A 69 16.82 -1.23 19.59
N THR A 70 15.69 -1.69 20.16
CA THR A 70 15.69 -2.61 21.31
C THR A 70 16.28 -3.98 20.98
N TYR A 71 16.35 -4.35 19.70
CA TYR A 71 16.98 -5.57 19.21
C TYR A 71 18.48 -5.41 18.90
N GLY A 72 19.02 -4.18 19.10
CA GLY A 72 20.46 -3.90 19.00
C GLY A 72 20.94 -3.44 17.62
N TYR A 73 20.04 -3.06 16.72
CA TYR A 73 20.39 -2.57 15.39
C TYR A 73 20.62 -1.05 15.36
N ASP A 74 21.59 -0.62 14.55
CA ASP A 74 21.59 0.74 13.99
C ASP A 74 20.47 0.84 12.96
N VAL A 75 19.69 1.94 12.97
CA VAL A 75 18.45 2.01 12.19
C VAL A 75 18.53 3.07 11.09
N LYS A 76 18.06 2.72 9.90
CA LYS A 76 17.85 3.66 8.80
C LYS A 76 16.43 3.53 8.27
N VAL A 77 15.81 4.67 7.97
CA VAL A 77 14.47 4.74 7.40
C VAL A 77 14.54 5.07 5.93
N ILE A 78 13.60 4.51 5.16
CA ILE A 78 13.36 4.84 3.77
C ILE A 78 11.84 4.86 3.52
N GLU A 79 11.37 5.69 2.60
CA GLU A 79 9.96 5.63 2.18
C GLU A 79 9.68 4.37 1.36
N GLU A 80 8.53 3.75 1.59
CA GLU A 80 8.13 2.48 0.96
C GLU A 80 8.17 2.54 -0.57
N SER A 81 7.63 3.61 -1.17
CA SER A 81 7.66 3.80 -2.63
C SER A 81 9.05 4.07 -3.18
N VAL A 82 9.95 4.68 -2.39
CA VAL A 82 11.35 4.88 -2.76
C VAL A 82 12.10 3.54 -2.76
N ALA A 83 11.85 2.68 -1.76
CA ALA A 83 12.41 1.34 -1.75
C ALA A 83 11.95 0.52 -2.97
N LEU A 84 10.66 0.59 -3.32
CA LEU A 84 10.11 -0.04 -4.52
C LEU A 84 10.75 0.52 -5.80
N ALA A 85 11.02 1.83 -5.86
CA ALA A 85 11.68 2.45 -7.01
C ALA A 85 13.12 1.94 -7.19
N TYR A 86 13.87 1.77 -6.11
CA TYR A 86 15.21 1.21 -6.15
C TYR A 86 15.23 -0.24 -6.64
N GLU A 87 14.21 -1.03 -6.36
CA GLU A 87 14.10 -2.41 -6.85
C GLU A 87 13.62 -2.44 -8.31
N GLY A 88 12.54 -1.72 -8.62
CA GLY A 88 11.82 -1.88 -9.87
C GLY A 88 12.34 -1.04 -11.04
N LEU A 89 13.19 -0.03 -10.80
CA LEU A 89 13.66 0.90 -11.83
C LEU A 89 15.17 0.80 -12.13
N VAL A 90 15.84 -0.27 -11.67
CA VAL A 90 17.29 -0.46 -11.88
C VAL A 90 17.64 -0.42 -13.38
N ASP A 91 16.88 -1.11 -14.22
CA ASP A 91 17.12 -1.18 -15.67
C ASP A 91 16.77 0.11 -16.41
N ASN A 92 16.23 1.11 -15.70
CA ASN A 92 15.82 2.40 -16.25
C ASN A 92 16.60 3.56 -15.64
N ASP A 93 17.87 3.34 -15.29
CA ASP A 93 18.73 4.34 -14.63
C ASP A 93 18.07 4.97 -13.40
N LEU A 94 17.31 4.19 -12.63
CA LEU A 94 16.52 4.64 -11.49
C LEU A 94 15.67 5.87 -11.83
N THR A 95 15.03 5.87 -13.01
CA THR A 95 14.15 6.95 -13.49
C THR A 95 12.78 6.39 -13.84
N GLY A 96 11.73 6.87 -13.19
CA GLY A 96 10.36 6.40 -13.40
C GLY A 96 9.46 6.71 -12.21
N ILE A 97 8.32 6.05 -12.17
CA ILE A 97 7.33 6.18 -11.12
C ILE A 97 7.17 4.82 -10.41
N ALA A 98 7.22 4.81 -9.09
CA ALA A 98 6.91 3.65 -8.28
C ALA A 98 5.64 3.87 -7.49
N ILE A 99 4.71 2.90 -7.54
CA ILE A 99 3.42 2.93 -6.84
C ILE A 99 3.28 1.66 -6.03
N SER A 100 3.40 1.77 -4.70
CA SER A 100 3.10 0.69 -3.77
C SER A 100 1.62 0.76 -3.38
N MET A 101 0.87 -0.30 -3.69
CA MET A 101 -0.56 -0.41 -3.41
C MET A 101 -0.80 -1.41 -2.28
N GLY A 102 -0.83 -0.91 -1.05
CA GLY A 102 -1.08 -1.70 0.17
C GLY A 102 -2.56 -1.84 0.52
N ALA A 103 -2.84 -2.54 1.62
CA ALA A 103 -4.19 -2.64 2.16
C ALA A 103 -4.70 -1.29 2.70
N GLY A 104 -3.88 -0.59 3.48
CA GLY A 104 -4.28 0.62 4.19
C GLY A 104 -4.05 1.92 3.42
N MET A 105 -3.08 1.95 2.51
CA MET A 105 -2.73 3.13 1.72
C MET A 105 -1.95 2.78 0.45
N CYS A 106 -1.84 3.75 -0.45
CA CYS A 106 -0.95 3.68 -1.59
C CYS A 106 0.14 4.76 -1.46
N ASN A 107 1.39 4.37 -1.74
CA ASN A 107 2.55 5.23 -1.72
C ASN A 107 3.08 5.43 -3.14
N ILE A 108 3.40 6.66 -3.49
CA ILE A 108 3.87 7.04 -4.83
C ILE A 108 5.22 7.75 -4.70
N CYS A 109 6.16 7.39 -5.58
CA CYS A 109 7.44 8.08 -5.74
C CYS A 109 7.71 8.33 -7.21
N VAL A 110 8.14 9.52 -7.55
CA VAL A 110 8.75 9.87 -8.83
C VAL A 110 10.25 9.93 -8.63
N MET A 111 10.94 8.99 -9.24
CA MET A 111 12.40 8.87 -9.16
C MET A 111 13.03 9.43 -10.42
N TYR A 112 14.12 10.18 -10.27
CA TYR A 112 14.94 10.67 -11.36
C TYR A 112 16.42 10.47 -11.05
N GLN A 113 17.09 9.64 -11.86
CA GLN A 113 18.52 9.32 -11.70
C GLN A 113 18.89 8.94 -10.25
N GLY A 114 18.09 8.11 -9.62
CA GLY A 114 18.31 7.63 -8.26
C GLY A 114 17.92 8.59 -7.13
N MET A 115 17.39 9.77 -7.46
CA MET A 115 16.89 10.73 -6.47
C MET A 115 15.36 10.79 -6.49
N SER A 116 14.73 10.77 -5.31
CA SER A 116 13.30 11.02 -5.19
C SER A 116 13.01 12.49 -5.47
N ALA A 117 12.40 12.77 -6.63
CA ALA A 117 11.99 14.11 -7.02
C ALA A 117 10.64 14.51 -6.41
N LEU A 118 9.77 13.53 -6.16
CA LEU A 118 8.46 13.72 -5.55
C LEU A 118 8.04 12.42 -4.85
N SER A 119 7.55 12.53 -3.62
CA SER A 119 6.90 11.40 -2.94
C SER A 119 5.68 11.85 -2.15
N PHE A 120 4.67 11.03 -2.12
CA PHE A 120 3.46 11.23 -1.31
C PHE A 120 2.70 9.91 -1.15
N SER A 121 1.74 9.89 -0.24
CA SER A 121 0.81 8.77 -0.12
C SER A 121 -0.64 9.24 -0.08
N VAL A 122 -1.55 8.28 -0.28
CA VAL A 122 -2.98 8.46 -0.10
C VAL A 122 -3.52 7.38 0.83
N ALA A 123 -4.42 7.74 1.74
CA ALA A 123 -5.00 6.86 2.75
C ALA A 123 -6.13 5.98 2.16
N ARG A 124 -5.92 5.49 0.94
CA ARG A 124 -6.80 4.56 0.23
C ARG A 124 -5.98 3.39 -0.27
N GLY A 125 -6.50 2.19 -0.08
CA GLY A 125 -5.88 0.94 -0.53
C GLY A 125 -6.91 -0.17 -0.59
N GLY A 126 -6.51 -1.41 -0.44
CA GLY A 126 -7.38 -2.58 -0.49
C GLY A 126 -8.51 -2.54 0.54
N ASP A 127 -8.23 -2.06 1.75
CA ASP A 127 -9.26 -1.91 2.80
C ASP A 127 -10.36 -0.92 2.42
N TRP A 128 -10.00 0.17 1.74
CA TRP A 128 -10.97 1.15 1.24
C TRP A 128 -11.89 0.53 0.18
N ILE A 129 -11.34 -0.28 -0.72
CA ILE A 129 -12.15 -1.03 -1.70
C ILE A 129 -13.11 -1.95 -0.97
N ASP A 130 -12.62 -2.76 -0.03
CA ASP A 130 -13.41 -3.77 0.69
C ASP A 130 -14.56 -3.13 1.49
N GLU A 131 -14.32 -1.99 2.12
CA GLU A 131 -15.33 -1.27 2.91
C GLU A 131 -16.44 -0.69 2.05
N ASN A 132 -16.07 -0.06 0.93
CA ASN A 132 -17.07 0.53 0.02
C ASN A 132 -17.89 -0.54 -0.70
N VAL A 133 -17.25 -1.61 -1.20
CA VAL A 133 -17.98 -2.74 -1.81
C VAL A 133 -18.93 -3.39 -0.80
N ALA A 134 -18.49 -3.62 0.44
CA ALA A 134 -19.34 -4.19 1.48
C ALA A 134 -20.57 -3.32 1.76
N SER A 135 -20.38 -2.00 1.84
CA SER A 135 -21.45 -1.03 2.02
C SER A 135 -22.44 -1.04 0.87
N ASP A 136 -21.95 -0.96 -0.36
CA ASP A 136 -22.80 -0.84 -1.56
C ASP A 136 -23.58 -2.12 -1.86
N CYS A 137 -22.95 -3.28 -1.64
CA CYS A 137 -23.60 -4.58 -1.86
C CYS A 137 -24.40 -5.07 -0.65
N GLY A 138 -24.39 -4.36 0.49
CA GLY A 138 -25.10 -4.79 1.70
C GLY A 138 -24.56 -6.08 2.31
N VAL A 139 -23.27 -6.36 2.15
CA VAL A 139 -22.60 -7.55 2.65
C VAL A 139 -21.54 -7.21 3.71
N THR A 140 -21.00 -8.22 4.38
CA THR A 140 -19.91 -8.00 5.32
C THR A 140 -18.57 -7.80 4.59
N LYS A 141 -17.67 -6.98 5.15
CA LYS A 141 -16.30 -6.82 4.66
C LYS A 141 -15.57 -8.16 4.54
N ALA A 142 -15.80 -9.09 5.49
CA ALA A 142 -15.23 -10.43 5.44
C ALA A 142 -15.67 -11.23 4.19
N LYS A 143 -16.91 -11.08 3.74
CA LYS A 143 -17.41 -11.72 2.50
C LYS A 143 -16.67 -11.14 1.28
N VAL A 144 -16.49 -9.82 1.20
CA VAL A 144 -15.75 -9.17 0.11
C VAL A 144 -14.30 -9.65 0.08
N ILE A 145 -13.61 -9.64 1.22
CA ILE A 145 -12.23 -10.13 1.34
C ILE A 145 -12.14 -11.59 0.91
N SER A 146 -13.06 -12.45 1.38
CA SER A 146 -13.08 -13.86 1.01
C SER A 146 -13.21 -14.06 -0.50
N ILE A 147 -14.07 -13.30 -1.19
CA ILE A 147 -14.22 -13.36 -2.65
C ILE A 147 -12.95 -12.87 -3.35
N LYS A 148 -12.38 -11.76 -2.90
CA LYS A 148 -11.17 -11.16 -3.48
C LYS A 148 -9.94 -12.08 -3.34
N GLU A 149 -9.79 -12.77 -2.21
CA GLU A 149 -8.63 -13.61 -1.90
C GLU A 149 -8.80 -15.10 -2.26
N SER A 150 -10.04 -15.56 -2.44
CA SER A 150 -10.31 -16.97 -2.77
C SER A 150 -9.88 -17.38 -4.17
N SER A 151 -9.75 -16.44 -5.08
CA SER A 151 -9.20 -16.67 -6.42
C SER A 151 -7.75 -16.24 -6.47
N SER A 152 -6.83 -17.19 -6.54
CA SER A 152 -5.38 -16.93 -6.69
C SER A 152 -5.03 -16.11 -7.94
N ASN A 153 -5.99 -15.83 -8.82
CA ASN A 153 -5.87 -15.06 -10.05
C ASN A 153 -7.16 -14.29 -10.33
N LEU A 154 -7.61 -13.45 -9.40
CA LEU A 154 -8.78 -12.61 -9.65
C LEU A 154 -8.54 -11.76 -10.89
N ASP A 155 -9.36 -11.99 -11.92
CA ASP A 155 -9.35 -11.24 -13.17
C ASP A 155 -10.60 -10.37 -13.24
N LEU A 156 -10.41 -9.08 -13.15
CA LEU A 156 -11.48 -8.07 -13.15
C LEU A 156 -11.80 -7.55 -14.55
N THR A 157 -11.26 -8.17 -15.62
CA THR A 157 -11.70 -7.85 -16.98
C THR A 157 -13.17 -8.19 -17.15
N LYS A 158 -13.88 -7.37 -17.93
CA LYS A 158 -15.34 -7.57 -18.12
C LYS A 158 -15.65 -8.93 -18.75
N SER A 159 -14.80 -9.42 -19.64
CA SER A 159 -14.95 -10.75 -20.24
C SER A 159 -14.84 -11.86 -19.20
N ALA A 160 -13.77 -11.86 -18.39
CA ALA A 160 -13.58 -12.88 -17.36
C ALA A 160 -14.72 -12.89 -16.32
N ILE A 161 -15.23 -11.73 -15.93
CA ILE A 161 -16.37 -11.66 -15.00
C ILE A 161 -17.60 -12.30 -15.62
N ASN A 162 -17.94 -11.99 -16.88
CA ASN A 162 -19.10 -12.53 -17.55
C ASN A 162 -18.99 -14.03 -17.86
N ASP A 163 -17.76 -14.54 -18.05
CA ASP A 163 -17.52 -15.97 -18.32
C ASP A 163 -17.60 -16.83 -17.04
N ILE A 164 -17.26 -16.27 -15.89
CA ILE A 164 -17.14 -17.01 -14.63
C ILE A 164 -18.41 -16.89 -13.77
N TYR A 165 -19.03 -15.70 -13.73
CA TYR A 165 -20.11 -15.39 -12.80
C TYR A 165 -21.44 -15.21 -13.55
N ASN A 166 -22.51 -15.77 -12.98
CA ASN A 166 -23.86 -15.63 -13.54
C ASN A 166 -24.37 -14.20 -13.33
N GLU A 167 -24.74 -13.53 -14.41
CA GLU A 167 -25.32 -12.19 -14.39
C GLU A 167 -26.50 -12.11 -13.42
N GLY A 168 -26.48 -11.11 -12.52
CA GLY A 168 -27.50 -10.90 -11.49
C GLY A 168 -27.31 -11.71 -10.21
N SER A 169 -26.31 -12.60 -10.12
CA SER A 169 -25.97 -13.25 -8.85
C SER A 169 -25.29 -12.27 -7.88
N ASP A 170 -25.37 -12.56 -6.58
CA ASP A 170 -24.71 -11.76 -5.55
C ASP A 170 -23.20 -11.65 -5.79
N GLU A 171 -22.56 -12.77 -6.19
CA GLU A 171 -21.13 -12.80 -6.49
C GLU A 171 -20.79 -11.94 -7.70
N TYR A 172 -21.58 -12.01 -8.77
CA TYR A 172 -21.45 -11.14 -9.95
C TYR A 172 -21.51 -9.67 -9.57
N ASN A 173 -22.48 -9.29 -8.73
CA ASN A 173 -22.65 -7.91 -8.27
C ASN A 173 -21.46 -7.45 -7.42
N ILE A 174 -20.98 -8.30 -6.50
CA ILE A 174 -19.82 -7.99 -5.66
C ILE A 174 -18.55 -7.84 -6.50
N ILE A 175 -18.29 -8.73 -7.46
CA ILE A 175 -17.10 -8.66 -8.32
C ILE A 175 -17.13 -7.41 -9.21
N ASN A 176 -18.29 -7.04 -9.77
CA ASN A 176 -18.40 -5.80 -10.53
C ASN A 176 -18.21 -4.54 -9.66
N ALA A 177 -18.69 -4.57 -8.42
CA ALA A 177 -18.41 -3.50 -7.46
C ALA A 177 -16.90 -3.42 -7.14
N ILE A 178 -16.24 -4.56 -6.88
CA ILE A 178 -14.77 -4.62 -6.69
C ILE A 178 -14.07 -3.97 -7.89
N ARG A 179 -14.41 -4.38 -9.13
CA ARG A 179 -13.84 -3.79 -10.35
C ARG A 179 -14.03 -2.28 -10.41
N SER A 180 -15.22 -1.79 -10.10
CA SER A 180 -15.55 -0.36 -10.11
C SER A 180 -14.71 0.42 -9.10
N TYR A 181 -14.53 -0.11 -7.89
CA TYR A 181 -13.73 0.53 -6.85
C TYR A 181 -12.22 0.46 -7.13
N TYR A 182 -11.72 -0.60 -7.79
CA TYR A 182 -10.35 -0.60 -8.31
C TYR A 182 -10.15 0.51 -9.34
N GLY A 183 -11.07 0.67 -10.30
CA GLY A 183 -11.03 1.75 -11.28
C GLY A 183 -11.08 3.13 -10.61
N ALA A 184 -11.91 3.31 -9.59
CA ALA A 184 -11.97 4.55 -8.82
C ALA A 184 -10.67 4.83 -8.05
N LEU A 185 -10.03 3.81 -7.46
CA LEU A 185 -8.74 3.96 -6.79
C LEU A 185 -7.65 4.38 -7.77
N VAL A 186 -7.53 3.69 -8.91
CA VAL A 186 -6.53 4.03 -9.94
C VAL A 186 -6.73 5.44 -10.46
N ASN A 187 -7.96 5.83 -10.78
CA ASN A 187 -8.27 7.21 -11.20
C ASN A 187 -7.89 8.23 -10.12
N TYR A 188 -8.16 7.93 -8.86
CA TYR A 188 -7.78 8.80 -7.75
C TYR A 188 -6.26 8.96 -7.64
N LEU A 189 -5.50 7.87 -7.76
CA LEU A 189 -4.03 7.89 -7.75
C LEU A 189 -3.47 8.72 -8.90
N LEU A 190 -3.94 8.48 -10.13
CA LEU A 190 -3.45 9.20 -11.32
C LEU A 190 -3.81 10.68 -11.29
N THR A 191 -5.01 11.04 -10.80
CA THR A 191 -5.42 12.44 -10.64
C THR A 191 -4.54 13.17 -9.63
N ASN A 192 -4.27 12.54 -8.48
CA ASN A 192 -3.39 13.14 -7.48
C ASN A 192 -1.95 13.20 -7.96
N LEU A 193 -1.45 12.17 -8.65
CA LEU A 193 -0.11 12.18 -9.24
C LEU A 193 0.04 13.35 -10.21
N LYS A 194 -0.92 13.54 -11.13
CA LYS A 194 -0.93 14.68 -12.05
C LYS A 194 -0.91 16.01 -11.30
N HIS A 195 -1.77 16.18 -10.31
CA HIS A 195 -1.84 17.41 -9.51
C HIS A 195 -0.53 17.69 -8.76
N GLN A 196 0.08 16.66 -8.15
CA GLN A 196 1.37 16.81 -7.47
C GLN A 196 2.50 17.15 -8.46
N PHE A 197 2.50 16.56 -9.65
CA PHE A 197 3.44 16.89 -10.71
C PHE A 197 3.35 18.35 -11.15
N GLU A 198 2.13 18.87 -11.37
CA GLU A 198 1.88 20.22 -11.81
C GLU A 198 2.29 21.28 -10.77
N ASN A 199 2.29 20.92 -9.48
CA ASN A 199 2.60 21.82 -8.36
C ASN A 199 4.01 21.65 -7.80
N ALA A 200 4.79 20.66 -8.24
CA ALA A 200 6.12 20.40 -7.73
C ALA A 200 7.18 21.14 -8.56
N GLU A 201 7.89 22.07 -7.92
CA GLU A 201 8.99 22.81 -8.56
C GLU A 201 10.22 21.93 -8.84
N SER A 202 10.37 20.82 -8.13
CA SER A 202 11.54 19.94 -8.17
C SER A 202 11.43 18.77 -9.14
N VAL A 203 10.27 18.54 -9.75
CA VAL A 203 10.11 17.45 -10.72
C VAL A 203 10.74 17.84 -12.05
N PRO A 204 11.72 17.05 -12.54
CA PRO A 204 12.36 17.34 -13.82
C PRO A 204 11.40 17.17 -14.99
N ASN A 205 11.67 17.88 -16.08
CA ASN A 205 10.96 17.65 -17.33
C ASN A 205 11.47 16.36 -17.98
N PHE A 206 10.62 15.37 -18.08
CA PHE A 206 10.96 14.08 -18.72
C PHE A 206 10.76 14.20 -20.24
N PRO A 207 11.82 14.02 -21.03
CA PRO A 207 11.74 14.17 -22.49
C PRO A 207 10.97 13.04 -23.18
N ASN A 208 10.79 11.90 -22.50
CA ASN A 208 10.14 10.70 -22.99
C ASN A 208 9.17 10.15 -21.95
N ALA A 209 8.31 9.21 -22.38
CA ALA A 209 7.53 8.40 -21.44
C ALA A 209 8.46 7.64 -20.48
N ILE A 210 8.13 7.68 -19.19
CA ILE A 210 8.88 6.99 -18.14
C ILE A 210 8.12 5.75 -17.68
N PRO A 211 8.83 4.69 -17.25
CA PRO A 211 8.20 3.48 -16.76
C PRO A 211 7.46 3.72 -15.44
N ILE A 212 6.41 2.93 -15.24
CA ILE A 212 5.71 2.85 -13.94
C ILE A 212 5.87 1.43 -13.41
N VAL A 213 6.34 1.30 -12.18
CA VAL A 213 6.39 0.02 -11.46
C VAL A 213 5.34 -0.01 -10.36
N PHE A 214 4.67 -1.15 -10.25
CA PHE A 214 3.66 -1.39 -9.23
C PHE A 214 4.14 -2.46 -8.26
N GLY A 215 3.85 -2.28 -6.96
CA GLY A 215 4.08 -3.25 -5.91
C GLY A 215 2.94 -3.26 -4.90
N GLY A 216 3.01 -4.23 -3.97
CA GLY A 216 2.00 -4.42 -2.93
C GLY A 216 0.83 -5.32 -3.35
N GLY A 217 0.19 -5.95 -2.34
CA GLY A 217 -0.83 -6.97 -2.57
C GLY A 217 -2.05 -6.50 -3.36
N THR A 218 -2.41 -5.23 -3.25
CA THR A 218 -3.56 -4.64 -3.97
C THR A 218 -3.28 -4.50 -5.48
N SER A 219 -2.01 -4.46 -5.92
CA SER A 219 -1.63 -4.37 -7.34
C SER A 219 -1.63 -5.72 -8.07
N LEU A 220 -1.82 -6.85 -7.38
CA LEU A 220 -1.74 -8.19 -7.97
C LEU A 220 -3.00 -8.61 -8.75
N VAL A 221 -4.07 -7.86 -8.64
CA VAL A 221 -5.34 -8.14 -9.32
C VAL A 221 -5.23 -7.76 -10.80
N LYS A 222 -5.69 -8.65 -11.68
CA LYS A 222 -5.73 -8.42 -13.12
C LYS A 222 -6.98 -7.66 -13.55
N GLY A 223 -6.90 -6.82 -14.57
CA GLY A 223 -8.03 -6.15 -15.19
C GLY A 223 -8.03 -4.65 -15.20
#